data_3139174cc6a81865b622ff3f34835495
#
_entry.id   3139174cc6a81865b622ff3f34835495
#
_cell.length_a   1.000
_cell.length_b   1.000
_cell.length_c   1.000
_cell.angle_alpha   90.00
_cell.angle_beta   90.00
_cell.angle_gamma   90.00
#
_symmetry.space_group_name_H-M   'P 1'
#
loop_
_entity.id
_entity.type
_entity.pdbx_description
1 polymer ?
#
loop_
_entity_poly.entity_id
_entity_poly.type
_entity_poly.pdbx_seq_one_letter_code
_entity_poly.pdbx_strand_id
1 'polypeptide(L)' 'MKILTGNDLRSGAVAWWNGTGWSLFVDDAVDVGEDAEEILAREEAARRVNVPYVIEATIDAAGHVRPAHIKD' A
#
# COMPACT_ATOMS: atom_id res chain seq x y z
N MET A 1 3.97 -9.64 -6.36
CA MET A 1 4.68 -8.50 -5.72
C MET A 1 3.99 -8.12 -4.43
N LYS A 2 4.72 -7.51 -3.54
CA LYS A 2 4.17 -7.06 -2.26
C LYS A 2 3.95 -5.57 -2.30
N ILE A 3 2.74 -5.15 -1.93
CA ILE A 3 2.40 -3.73 -1.85
C ILE A 3 1.91 -3.40 -0.46
N LEU A 4 1.96 -2.12 -0.11
CA LEU A 4 1.48 -1.65 1.18
C LEU A 4 0.19 -0.87 1.00
N THR A 5 -0.75 -1.10 1.91
CA THR A 5 -2.00 -0.36 1.97
C THR A 5 -2.31 0.02 3.41
N GLY A 6 -3.15 1.00 3.59
CA GLY A 6 -3.60 1.43 4.90
C GLY A 6 -4.68 2.48 4.72
N ASN A 7 -5.12 3.06 5.82
CA ASN A 7 -6.16 4.09 5.78
C ASN A 7 -5.56 5.46 6.03
N ASP A 8 -5.88 6.41 5.16
CA ASP A 8 -5.47 7.79 5.35
C ASP A 8 -6.05 8.33 6.66
N LEU A 9 -5.21 8.98 7.48
CA LEU A 9 -5.64 9.46 8.79
C LEU A 9 -6.66 10.60 8.71
N ARG A 10 -6.66 11.33 7.60
CA ARG A 10 -7.57 12.48 7.45
C ARG A 10 -8.94 12.07 6.93
N SER A 11 -8.96 11.28 5.86
CA SER A 11 -10.19 10.96 5.18
C SER A 11 -10.73 9.58 5.50
N GLY A 12 -9.91 8.70 6.07
CA GLY A 12 -10.25 7.30 6.25
C GLY A 12 -10.25 6.50 4.97
N ALA A 13 -9.90 7.11 3.84
CA ALA A 13 -9.86 6.42 2.56
C ALA A 13 -8.70 5.44 2.50
N VAL A 14 -8.86 4.40 1.69
CA VAL A 14 -7.78 3.42 1.47
C VAL A 14 -6.66 4.10 0.69
N ALA A 15 -5.44 3.95 1.18
CA ALA A 15 -4.25 4.53 0.57
C ALA A 15 -3.25 3.44 0.23
N TRP A 16 -2.37 3.73 -0.75
CA TRP A 16 -1.40 2.79 -1.29
C TRP A 16 -0.03 3.44 -1.33
N TRP A 17 1.00 2.70 -0.92
CA TRP A 17 2.36 3.22 -0.91
C TRP A 17 2.91 3.29 -2.33
N ASN A 18 3.34 4.48 -2.75
CA ASN A 18 3.81 4.71 -4.12
C ASN A 18 5.34 4.81 -4.25
N GLY A 19 6.06 4.51 -3.17
CA GLY A 19 7.52 4.59 -3.16
C GLY A 19 8.03 5.81 -2.41
N THR A 20 7.28 6.90 -2.37
CA THR A 20 7.67 8.14 -1.69
C THR A 20 6.59 8.66 -0.75
N GLY A 21 5.39 8.16 -0.87
CA GLY A 21 4.28 8.58 -0.04
C GLY A 21 3.06 7.70 -0.25
N TRP A 22 1.91 8.18 0.16
CA TRP A 22 0.66 7.44 0.09
C TRP A 22 -0.26 8.04 -0.98
N SER A 23 -0.77 7.19 -1.84
CA SER A 23 -1.68 7.57 -2.92
C SER A 23 -3.05 6.96 -2.69
N LEU A 24 -4.08 7.59 -3.20
CA LEU A 24 -5.44 7.05 -3.15
C LEU A 24 -5.74 6.11 -4.32
N PHE A 25 -4.78 5.90 -5.22
CA PHE A 25 -4.97 5.07 -6.40
C PHE A 25 -4.11 3.82 -6.31
N VAL A 26 -4.74 2.65 -6.44
CA VAL A 26 -4.03 1.37 -6.35
C VAL A 26 -2.98 1.22 -7.44
N ASP A 27 -3.20 1.82 -8.60
CA ASP A 27 -2.24 1.74 -9.71
C ASP A 27 -0.93 2.43 -9.39
N ASP A 28 -0.90 3.29 -8.39
CA ASP A 28 0.33 3.94 -7.95
C ASP A 28 1.14 3.08 -6.99
N ALA A 29 0.58 1.96 -6.53
CA ALA A 29 1.27 1.08 -5.59
C ALA A 29 2.52 0.47 -6.25
N VAL A 30 3.60 0.39 -5.48
CA VAL A 30 4.86 -0.17 -5.97
C VAL A 30 5.21 -1.42 -5.17
N ASP A 31 6.00 -2.29 -5.81
CA ASP A 31 6.52 -3.48 -5.15
C ASP A 31 7.57 -3.07 -4.12
N VAL A 32 7.28 -3.34 -2.85
CA VAL A 32 8.22 -3.02 -1.77
C VAL A 32 9.08 -4.22 -1.37
N GLY A 33 8.75 -5.41 -1.85
CA GLY A 33 9.54 -6.60 -1.63
C GLY A 33 9.89 -6.84 -0.17
N GLU A 34 11.17 -7.01 0.11
CA GLU A 34 11.65 -7.29 1.46
C GLU A 34 11.60 -6.08 2.39
N ASP A 35 11.48 -4.89 1.85
CA ASP A 35 11.42 -3.66 2.64
C ASP A 35 10.02 -3.38 3.20
N ALA A 36 9.06 -4.22 2.87
CA ALA A 36 7.66 -3.99 3.23
C ALA A 36 7.46 -3.73 4.72
N GLU A 37 8.01 -4.60 5.56
CA GLU A 37 7.83 -4.47 7.01
C GLU A 37 8.53 -3.25 7.58
N GLU A 38 9.71 -2.92 7.06
CA GLU A 38 10.43 -1.74 7.50
C GLU A 38 9.69 -0.46 7.16
N ILE A 39 9.20 -0.37 5.93
CA ILE A 39 8.43 0.80 5.49
C ILE A 39 7.14 0.91 6.31
N LEU A 40 6.47 -0.21 6.50
CA LEU A 40 5.22 -0.25 7.25
C LEU A 40 5.42 0.26 8.68
N ALA A 41 6.44 -0.25 9.37
CA ALA A 41 6.72 0.16 10.74
C ALA A 41 7.08 1.65 10.82
N ARG A 42 7.86 2.13 9.87
CA ARG A 42 8.26 3.53 9.83
C ARG A 42 7.06 4.45 9.59
N GLU A 43 6.21 4.10 8.64
CA GLU A 43 5.06 4.94 8.31
C GLU A 43 4.01 4.91 9.41
N GLU A 44 3.81 3.77 10.04
CA GLU A 44 2.90 3.68 11.17
C GLU A 44 3.41 4.48 12.36
N ALA A 45 4.70 4.39 12.65
CA ALA A 45 5.31 5.15 13.73
C ALA A 45 5.23 6.66 13.49
N ALA A 46 5.33 7.08 12.23
CA ALA A 46 5.19 8.47 11.84
C ALA A 46 3.74 8.93 11.78
N ARG A 47 2.80 8.03 11.97
CA ARG A 47 1.36 8.31 11.96
C ARG A 47 0.87 8.93 10.66
N ARG A 48 1.44 8.48 9.54
CA ARG A 48 1.00 8.92 8.21
C ARG A 48 -0.17 8.12 7.69
N VAL A 49 -0.35 6.92 8.24
CA VAL A 49 -1.38 6.00 7.80
C VAL A 49 -1.87 5.21 9.01
N ASN A 50 -3.12 4.79 8.99
CA ASN A 50 -3.73 4.01 10.06
C ASN A 50 -3.84 2.54 9.62
N VAL A 51 -3.44 1.64 10.52
CA VAL A 51 -3.51 0.19 10.32
C VAL A 51 -2.93 -0.25 8.97
N PRO A 52 -1.64 0.11 8.68
CA PRO A 52 -1.05 -0.32 7.42
C PRO A 52 -0.74 -1.82 7.45
N TYR A 53 -0.84 -2.45 6.28
CA TYR A 53 -0.48 -3.86 6.16
C TYR A 53 0.00 -4.18 4.76
N VAL A 54 0.66 -5.34 4.64
CA VAL A 54 1.24 -5.81 3.38
C VAL A 54 0.25 -6.76 2.72
N ILE A 55 0.05 -6.60 1.43
CA ILE A 55 -0.75 -7.55 0.64
C ILE A 55 0.02 -7.99 -0.59
N GLU A 56 -0.29 -9.19 -1.06
CA GLU A 56 0.22 -9.67 -2.33
C GLU A 56 -0.56 -9.03 -3.47
N ALA A 57 0.12 -8.75 -4.56
CA ALA A 57 -0.49 -8.16 -5.73
C ALA A 57 0.13 -8.73 -7.00
N THR A 58 -0.58 -8.58 -8.10
CA THR A 58 -0.10 -8.93 -9.42
C THR A 58 -0.31 -7.74 -10.35
N ILE A 59 0.34 -7.78 -11.51
CA ILE A 59 0.12 -6.78 -12.53
C ILE A 59 -0.58 -7.50 -13.70
N ASP A 60 -1.71 -6.97 -14.13
CA ASP A 60 -2.46 -7.58 -15.21
C ASP A 60 -1.85 -7.24 -16.57
N ALA A 61 -2.45 -7.76 -17.65
CA ALA A 61 -1.95 -7.57 -19.00
C ALA A 61 -1.94 -6.10 -19.44
N ALA A 62 -2.77 -5.28 -18.82
CA ALA A 62 -2.83 -3.84 -19.11
C ALA A 62 -1.85 -3.03 -18.27
N GLY A 63 -1.11 -3.68 -17.37
CA GLY A 63 -0.16 -2.99 -16.50
C GLY A 63 -0.77 -2.43 -15.22
N HIS A 64 -1.98 -2.80 -14.90
CA HIS A 64 -2.65 -2.32 -13.68
C HIS A 64 -2.33 -3.23 -12.49
N VAL A 65 -2.16 -2.62 -11.32
CA VAL A 65 -1.93 -3.36 -10.09
C VAL A 65 -3.23 -3.99 -9.63
N ARG A 66 -3.20 -5.30 -9.39
CA ARG A 66 -4.35 -6.07 -8.94
C ARG A 66 -4.04 -6.75 -7.60
N PRO A 67 -4.57 -6.26 -6.50
CA PRO A 67 -4.39 -6.92 -5.21
C PRO A 67 -4.98 -8.33 -5.24
N ALA A 68 -4.22 -9.29 -4.73
CA ALA A 68 -4.64 -10.69 -4.75
C ALA A 68 -5.77 -10.95 -3.76
N HIS A 69 -5.76 -10.25 -2.63
CA HIS A 69 -6.80 -10.36 -1.62
C HIS A 69 -7.18 -8.97 -1.16
N ILE A 70 -8.40 -8.59 -1.44
CA ILE A 70 -8.98 -7.38 -0.87
C ILE A 70 -9.99 -7.84 0.17
N LYS A 71 -9.77 -7.46 1.40
CA LYS A 71 -10.77 -7.65 2.43
C LYS A 71 -11.63 -6.41 2.49
N ASP A 72 -12.88 -6.62 2.37
CA ASP A 72 -13.84 -5.56 2.49
C ASP A 72 -14.04 -5.15 3.94
#